data_4d4b18bb46e9d6d792373542cfe5ab17
#
_entry.id   4d4b18bb46e9d6d792373542cfe5ab17
#
_cell.length_a   1.000
_cell.length_b   1.000
_cell.length_c   1.000
_cell.angle_alpha   90.00
_cell.angle_beta   90.00
_cell.angle_gamma   90.00
#
_symmetry.space_group_name_H-M   'P 1'
#
loop_
_entity.id
_entity.type
_entity.pdbx_description
1 polymer ?
#
loop_
_entity_poly.entity_id
_entity_poly.type
_entity_poly.pdbx_seq_one_letter_code
_entity_poly.pdbx_strand_id
1 'polypeptide(L)'
;MIPTRHRALRAALLLVPAVVVAGLLGVHRLGVVSARTAPDLEPLRVPLDLAAAGGGALVLVAAALTWRWSHLAAAADRPTEQAVRALRHLRLAVAVVGLHLAVCTVGMSAVLDRRGYGMPGLWLLALLAEAGLAALVVGLGRAQREARTEVVHDRRTGRVPQPR
;
A
#
# COMPACT_ATOMS: atom_id res chain seq x y z
N MET A 1 18.22 7.06 -20.53
CA MET A 1 17.50 5.76 -20.58
C MET A 1 16.42 5.58 -19.48
N ILE A 2 15.83 6.65 -18.95
CA ILE A 2 14.85 6.64 -17.82
C ILE A 2 13.37 6.59 -18.25
N PRO A 3 12.95 6.87 -19.50
CA PRO A 3 11.53 7.03 -19.83
C PRO A 3 10.69 5.74 -19.80
N THR A 4 11.29 4.57 -20.00
CA THR A 4 10.54 3.30 -20.08
C THR A 4 10.08 2.81 -18.71
N ARG A 5 10.88 2.98 -17.65
CA ARG A 5 10.53 2.54 -16.29
C ARG A 5 9.33 3.31 -15.72
N HIS A 6 9.24 4.62 -15.95
CA HIS A 6 8.10 5.42 -15.50
C HIS A 6 6.81 5.11 -16.25
N ARG A 7 6.89 4.73 -17.53
CA ARG A 7 5.71 4.30 -18.30
C ARG A 7 5.18 2.97 -17.78
N ALA A 8 6.05 2.00 -17.53
CA ALA A 8 5.67 0.71 -16.96
C ALA A 8 5.02 0.86 -15.57
N LEU A 9 5.60 1.71 -14.70
CA LEU A 9 5.02 1.99 -13.38
C LEU A 9 3.62 2.62 -13.50
N ARG A 10 3.43 3.59 -14.40
CA ARG A 10 2.13 4.22 -14.61
C ARG A 10 1.10 3.26 -15.17
N ALA A 11 1.50 2.41 -16.12
CA ALA A 11 0.62 1.36 -16.64
C ALA A 11 0.21 0.37 -15.55
N ALA A 12 1.15 -0.06 -14.70
CA ALA A 12 0.85 -0.91 -13.55
C ALA A 12 -0.12 -0.24 -12.56
N LEU A 13 0.05 1.06 -12.28
CA LEU A 13 -0.84 1.80 -11.38
C LEU A 13 -2.26 1.93 -11.90
N LEU A 14 -2.48 1.95 -13.22
CA LEU A 14 -3.82 1.96 -13.81
C LEU A 14 -4.58 0.63 -13.58
N LEU A 15 -3.87 -0.46 -13.36
CA LEU A 15 -4.47 -1.77 -13.04
C LEU A 15 -4.89 -1.89 -11.57
N VAL A 16 -4.34 -1.07 -10.67
CA VAL A 16 -4.61 -1.16 -9.23
C VAL A 16 -6.11 -1.07 -8.91
N PRO A 17 -6.90 -0.13 -9.45
CA PRO A 17 -8.34 -0.07 -9.18
C PRO A 17 -9.06 -1.35 -9.58
N ALA A 18 -8.72 -1.95 -10.73
CA ALA A 18 -9.33 -3.19 -11.20
C ALA A 18 -9.00 -4.36 -10.26
N VAL A 19 -7.75 -4.44 -9.80
CA VAL A 19 -7.30 -5.48 -8.84
C VAL A 19 -8.01 -5.29 -7.49
N VAL A 20 -8.16 -4.05 -7.01
CA VAL A 20 -8.90 -3.76 -5.78
C VAL A 20 -10.36 -4.18 -5.89
N VAL A 21 -11.05 -3.81 -6.99
CA VAL A 21 -12.44 -4.21 -7.21
C VAL A 21 -12.59 -5.73 -7.31
N ALA A 22 -11.71 -6.40 -8.06
CA ALA A 22 -11.71 -7.87 -8.14
C ALA A 22 -11.47 -8.52 -6.77
N GLY A 23 -10.57 -7.98 -5.96
CA GLY A 23 -10.31 -8.44 -4.60
C GLY A 23 -11.52 -8.28 -3.69
N LEU A 24 -12.19 -7.13 -3.73
CA LEU A 24 -13.42 -6.86 -2.95
C LEU A 24 -14.54 -7.82 -3.33
N LEU A 25 -14.77 -8.04 -4.64
CA LEU A 25 -15.75 -9.00 -5.12
C LEU A 25 -15.41 -10.43 -4.70
N GLY A 26 -14.12 -10.79 -4.71
CA GLY A 26 -13.62 -12.09 -4.24
C GLY A 26 -13.91 -12.31 -2.76
N VAL A 27 -13.55 -11.34 -1.91
CA VAL A 27 -13.82 -11.40 -0.47
C VAL A 27 -15.32 -11.49 -0.18
N HIS A 28 -16.13 -10.67 -0.84
CA HIS A 28 -17.58 -10.70 -0.70
C HIS A 28 -18.16 -12.07 -1.08
N ARG A 29 -17.77 -12.63 -2.24
CA ARG A 29 -18.22 -13.97 -2.66
C ARG A 29 -17.79 -15.06 -1.70
N LEU A 30 -16.55 -15.04 -1.22
CA LEU A 30 -16.06 -15.97 -0.21
C LEU A 30 -16.90 -15.88 1.07
N GLY A 31 -17.21 -14.66 1.53
CA GLY A 31 -18.09 -14.46 2.69
C GLY A 31 -19.48 -15.06 2.50
N VAL A 32 -20.08 -14.90 1.29
CA VAL A 32 -21.39 -15.49 0.97
C VAL A 32 -21.34 -17.03 0.97
N VAL A 33 -20.31 -17.61 0.36
CA VAL A 33 -20.14 -19.07 0.29
C VAL A 33 -19.88 -19.64 1.69
N SER A 34 -19.00 -19.00 2.47
CA SER A 34 -18.68 -19.43 3.84
C SER A 34 -19.92 -19.39 4.75
N ALA A 35 -20.76 -18.36 4.64
CA ALA A 35 -21.99 -18.26 5.41
C ALA A 35 -23.00 -19.37 5.07
N ARG A 36 -22.98 -19.92 3.85
CA ARG A 36 -23.82 -21.04 3.44
C ARG A 36 -23.32 -22.39 3.94
N THR A 37 -22.01 -22.57 4.02
CA THR A 37 -21.36 -23.83 4.42
C THR A 37 -21.13 -23.91 5.93
N ALA A 38 -20.96 -22.76 6.58
CA ALA A 38 -20.73 -22.62 8.02
C ALA A 38 -21.58 -21.44 8.57
N PRO A 39 -22.86 -21.65 8.93
CA PRO A 39 -23.78 -20.58 9.35
C PRO A 39 -23.31 -19.80 10.58
N ASP A 40 -22.47 -20.39 11.42
CA ASP A 40 -21.84 -19.76 12.58
C ASP A 40 -20.81 -18.65 12.18
N LEU A 41 -20.38 -18.61 10.91
CA LEU A 41 -19.51 -17.57 10.37
C LEU A 41 -20.28 -16.40 9.75
N GLU A 42 -21.61 -16.50 9.59
CA GLU A 42 -22.43 -15.44 9.00
C GLU A 42 -22.24 -14.07 9.68
N PRO A 43 -22.17 -13.96 11.04
CA PRO A 43 -21.95 -12.67 11.70
C PRO A 43 -20.61 -12.00 11.36
N LEU A 44 -19.63 -12.74 10.83
CA LEU A 44 -18.32 -12.21 10.44
C LEU A 44 -18.30 -11.61 9.04
N ARG A 45 -19.33 -11.85 8.23
CA ARG A 45 -19.40 -11.39 6.85
C ARG A 45 -19.32 -9.87 6.74
N VAL A 46 -20.14 -9.13 7.48
CA VAL A 46 -20.16 -7.67 7.44
C VAL A 46 -18.84 -7.06 7.92
N PRO A 47 -18.28 -7.48 9.08
CA PRO A 47 -16.94 -7.03 9.48
C PRO A 47 -15.86 -7.32 8.45
N LEU A 48 -15.88 -8.47 7.78
CA LEU A 48 -14.92 -8.83 6.73
C LEU A 48 -15.04 -7.92 5.49
N ASP A 49 -16.27 -7.68 5.02
CA ASP A 49 -16.55 -6.80 3.90
C ASP A 49 -16.10 -5.36 4.21
N LEU A 50 -16.33 -4.85 5.42
CA LEU A 50 -15.87 -3.53 5.86
C LEU A 50 -14.35 -3.45 5.97
N ALA A 51 -13.71 -4.48 6.51
CA ALA A 51 -12.25 -4.55 6.58
C ALA A 51 -11.62 -4.57 5.18
N ALA A 52 -12.17 -5.35 4.25
CA ALA A 52 -11.73 -5.39 2.87
C ALA A 52 -11.93 -4.05 2.15
N ALA A 53 -13.10 -3.41 2.34
CA ALA A 53 -13.37 -2.09 1.76
C ALA A 53 -12.40 -1.02 2.29
N GLY A 54 -12.15 -1.00 3.61
CA GLY A 54 -11.15 -0.12 4.22
C GLY A 54 -9.76 -0.33 3.67
N GLY A 55 -9.31 -1.58 3.58
CA GLY A 55 -8.02 -1.95 2.98
C GLY A 55 -7.92 -1.53 1.51
N GLY A 56 -8.97 -1.79 0.73
CA GLY A 56 -9.05 -1.37 -0.68
C GLY A 56 -8.93 0.15 -0.85
N ALA A 57 -9.63 0.93 -0.03
CA ALA A 57 -9.55 2.39 -0.04
C ALA A 57 -8.13 2.88 0.28
N LEU A 58 -7.47 2.29 1.28
CA LEU A 58 -6.09 2.63 1.64
C LEU A 58 -5.10 2.32 0.51
N VAL A 59 -5.26 1.18 -0.19
CA VAL A 59 -4.45 0.82 -1.35
C VAL A 59 -4.64 1.83 -2.48
N LEU A 60 -5.87 2.28 -2.75
CA LEU A 60 -6.14 3.31 -3.77
C LEU A 60 -5.48 4.64 -3.42
N VAL A 61 -5.51 5.05 -2.15
CA VAL A 61 -4.81 6.26 -1.67
C VAL A 61 -3.30 6.12 -1.88
N ALA A 62 -2.70 4.98 -1.52
CA ALA A 62 -1.28 4.73 -1.74
C ALA A 62 -0.92 4.75 -3.23
N ALA A 63 -1.76 4.18 -4.10
CA ALA A 63 -1.58 4.22 -5.55
C ALA A 63 -1.65 5.65 -6.10
N ALA A 64 -2.59 6.47 -5.65
CA ALA A 64 -2.72 7.88 -6.04
C ALA A 64 -1.48 8.70 -5.61
N LEU A 65 -0.97 8.46 -4.41
CA LEU A 65 0.27 9.09 -3.92
C LEU A 65 1.49 8.65 -4.72
N THR A 66 1.57 7.37 -5.11
CA THR A 66 2.64 6.84 -5.98
C THR A 66 2.57 7.47 -7.36
N TRP A 67 1.37 7.62 -7.91
CA TRP A 67 1.13 8.31 -9.18
C TRP A 67 1.62 9.76 -9.11
N ARG A 68 1.20 10.50 -8.09
CA ARG A 68 1.63 11.89 -7.85
C ARG A 68 3.14 12.00 -7.74
N TRP A 69 3.76 11.12 -6.95
CA TRP A 69 5.23 11.10 -6.81
C TRP A 69 5.92 10.81 -8.15
N SER A 70 5.42 9.86 -8.93
CA SER A 70 5.99 9.51 -10.24
C SER A 70 5.95 10.69 -11.23
N HIS A 71 4.91 11.54 -11.17
CA HIS A 71 4.82 12.76 -11.95
C HIS A 71 5.85 13.80 -11.52
N LEU A 72 5.98 14.04 -10.22
CA LEU A 72 6.95 15.00 -9.68
C LEU A 72 8.39 14.56 -9.96
N ALA A 73 8.68 13.26 -9.84
CA ALA A 73 10.00 12.70 -10.13
C ALA A 73 10.35 12.73 -11.64
N ALA A 74 9.34 12.61 -12.52
CA ALA A 74 9.56 12.67 -13.97
C ALA A 74 9.67 14.11 -14.52
N ALA A 75 9.14 15.10 -13.81
CA ALA A 75 9.13 16.50 -14.24
C ALA A 75 10.40 17.26 -13.85
N ALA A 76 11.27 16.69 -13.01
CA ALA A 76 12.47 17.35 -12.52
C ALA A 76 13.70 16.46 -12.74
N ASP A 77 14.79 17.06 -13.24
CA ASP A 77 16.08 16.36 -13.36
C ASP A 77 16.71 16.03 -12.01
N ARG A 78 16.24 16.67 -10.95
CA ARG A 78 16.72 16.50 -9.57
C ARG A 78 15.56 16.43 -8.57
N PRO A 79 15.75 15.78 -7.42
CA PRO A 79 14.71 15.67 -6.40
C PRO A 79 14.34 17.07 -5.87
N THR A 80 13.06 17.40 -5.95
CA THR A 80 12.51 18.65 -5.43
C THR A 80 11.98 18.43 -4.01
N GLU A 81 11.82 19.51 -3.22
CA GLU A 81 11.17 19.41 -1.89
C GLU A 81 9.76 18.84 -1.95
N GLN A 82 9.05 19.08 -3.05
CA GLN A 82 7.72 18.52 -3.28
C GLN A 82 7.79 17.00 -3.47
N ALA A 83 8.80 16.49 -4.19
CA ALA A 83 9.02 15.06 -4.36
C ALA A 83 9.38 14.38 -3.02
N VAL A 84 10.21 15.02 -2.20
CA VAL A 84 10.56 14.52 -0.85
C VAL A 84 9.33 14.47 0.07
N ARG A 85 8.46 15.50 0.02
CA ARG A 85 7.19 15.51 0.76
C ARG A 85 6.24 14.42 0.29
N ALA A 86 6.13 14.22 -1.03
CA ALA A 86 5.31 13.17 -1.60
C ALA A 86 5.78 11.77 -1.17
N LEU A 87 7.10 11.51 -1.13
CA LEU A 87 7.68 10.27 -0.59
C LEU A 87 7.33 10.04 0.88
N ARG A 88 7.33 11.10 1.69
CA ARG A 88 6.93 11.00 3.10
C ARG A 88 5.47 10.57 3.24
N HIS A 89 4.56 11.18 2.48
CA HIS A 89 3.15 10.80 2.51
C HIS A 89 2.94 9.37 1.98
N LEU A 90 3.64 8.98 0.93
CA LEU A 90 3.59 7.62 0.41
C LEU A 90 4.06 6.61 1.46
N ARG A 91 5.17 6.87 2.15
CA ARG A 91 5.66 6.02 3.23
C ARG A 91 4.64 5.87 4.35
N LEU A 92 4.00 6.97 4.77
CA LEU A 92 2.94 6.94 5.79
C LEU A 92 1.73 6.13 5.30
N ALA A 93 1.29 6.32 4.05
CA ALA A 93 0.18 5.55 3.49
C ALA A 93 0.47 4.05 3.48
N VAL A 94 1.67 3.63 3.05
CA VAL A 94 2.06 2.21 3.05
C VAL A 94 2.12 1.65 4.49
N ALA A 95 2.62 2.43 5.46
CA ALA A 95 2.63 2.02 6.86
C ALA A 95 1.21 1.85 7.43
N VAL A 96 0.27 2.73 7.05
CA VAL A 96 -1.15 2.62 7.46
C VAL A 96 -1.81 1.39 6.81
N VAL A 97 -1.51 1.10 5.54
CA VAL A 97 -1.96 -0.15 4.88
C VAL A 97 -1.47 -1.38 5.65
N GLY A 98 -0.19 -1.43 6.02
CA GLY A 98 0.38 -2.52 6.80
C GLY A 98 -0.30 -2.65 8.17
N LEU A 99 -0.44 -1.56 8.91
CA LEU A 99 -1.12 -1.58 10.21
C LEU A 99 -2.58 -2.07 10.08
N HIS A 100 -3.31 -1.61 9.07
CA HIS A 100 -4.68 -2.05 8.81
C HIS A 100 -4.73 -3.57 8.54
N LEU A 101 -3.84 -4.07 7.68
CA LEU A 101 -3.74 -5.50 7.38
C LEU A 101 -3.42 -6.31 8.64
N ALA A 102 -2.45 -5.88 9.45
CA ALA A 102 -2.07 -6.54 10.71
C ALA A 102 -3.26 -6.62 11.67
N VAL A 103 -3.95 -5.50 11.92
CA VAL A 103 -5.12 -5.44 12.81
C VAL A 103 -6.24 -6.36 12.31
N CYS A 104 -6.56 -6.32 11.01
CA CYS A 104 -7.60 -7.17 10.43
C CYS A 104 -7.22 -8.66 10.51
N THR A 105 -5.96 -9.00 10.23
CA THR A 105 -5.48 -10.39 10.29
C THR A 105 -5.51 -10.93 11.71
N VAL A 106 -4.96 -10.20 12.67
CA VAL A 106 -4.95 -10.62 14.09
C VAL A 106 -6.37 -10.73 14.62
N GLY A 107 -7.23 -9.75 14.34
CA GLY A 107 -8.62 -9.77 14.76
C GLY A 107 -9.40 -10.95 14.19
N MET A 108 -9.28 -11.19 12.88
CA MET A 108 -9.96 -12.29 12.20
C MET A 108 -9.47 -13.65 12.69
N SER A 109 -8.14 -13.81 12.83
CA SER A 109 -7.56 -15.07 13.31
C SER A 109 -8.00 -15.40 14.74
N ALA A 110 -8.01 -14.41 15.63
CA ALA A 110 -8.47 -14.62 17.00
C ALA A 110 -9.94 -15.07 17.08
N VAL A 111 -10.78 -14.61 16.15
CA VAL A 111 -12.18 -15.03 16.07
C VAL A 111 -12.30 -16.44 15.49
N LEU A 112 -11.56 -16.75 14.42
CA LEU A 112 -11.57 -18.07 13.78
C LEU A 112 -11.02 -19.15 14.70
N ASP A 113 -9.91 -18.88 15.42
CA ASP A 113 -9.32 -19.82 16.39
C ASP A 113 -10.29 -20.16 17.52
N ARG A 114 -11.01 -19.16 18.07
CA ARG A 114 -12.04 -19.39 19.10
C ARG A 114 -13.19 -20.29 18.63
N ARG A 115 -13.41 -20.35 17.31
CA ARG A 115 -14.46 -21.18 16.69
C ARG A 115 -13.93 -22.53 16.16
N GLY A 116 -12.63 -22.84 16.37
CA GLY A 116 -12.01 -24.08 15.92
C GLY A 116 -11.61 -24.10 14.45
N TYR A 117 -11.68 -22.95 13.75
CA TYR A 117 -11.26 -22.82 12.34
C TYR A 117 -9.80 -22.33 12.24
N GLY A 118 -8.87 -23.06 12.81
CA GLY A 118 -7.44 -22.73 12.68
C GLY A 118 -6.97 -22.81 11.22
N MET A 119 -6.47 -21.71 10.66
CA MET A 119 -5.96 -21.63 9.28
C MET A 119 -4.50 -21.17 9.26
N PRO A 120 -3.53 -22.07 9.57
CA PRO A 120 -2.11 -21.69 9.65
C PRO A 120 -1.56 -21.11 8.35
N GLY A 121 -2.11 -21.50 7.19
CA GLY A 121 -1.73 -20.95 5.89
C GLY A 121 -2.07 -19.47 5.73
N LEU A 122 -3.19 -19.00 6.31
CA LEU A 122 -3.55 -17.58 6.31
C LEU A 122 -2.57 -16.75 7.14
N TRP A 123 -2.11 -17.28 8.27
CA TRP A 123 -1.09 -16.63 9.10
C TRP A 123 0.22 -16.46 8.33
N LEU A 124 0.66 -17.49 7.62
CA LEU A 124 1.89 -17.44 6.82
C LEU A 124 1.79 -16.38 5.71
N LEU A 125 0.69 -16.36 4.97
CA LEU A 125 0.43 -15.37 3.91
C LEU A 125 0.40 -13.95 4.46
N ALA A 126 -0.24 -13.74 5.61
CA ALA A 126 -0.30 -12.45 6.26
C ALA A 126 1.08 -11.98 6.73
N LEU A 127 1.87 -12.85 7.35
CA LEU A 127 3.24 -12.53 7.76
C LEU A 127 4.13 -12.18 6.57
N LEU A 128 4.01 -12.88 5.44
CA LEU A 128 4.74 -12.57 4.22
C LEU A 128 4.33 -11.21 3.64
N ALA A 129 3.03 -10.90 3.62
CA ALA A 129 2.53 -9.60 3.18
C ALA A 129 3.02 -8.45 4.08
N GLU A 130 2.98 -8.64 5.41
CA GLU A 130 3.49 -7.68 6.39
C GLU A 130 5.00 -7.45 6.24
N ALA A 131 5.78 -8.53 6.07
CA ALA A 131 7.22 -8.43 5.82
C ALA A 131 7.52 -7.65 4.53
N GLY A 132 6.74 -7.89 3.46
CA GLY A 132 6.84 -7.14 2.20
C GLY A 132 6.54 -5.65 2.37
N LEU A 133 5.47 -5.31 3.09
CA LEU A 133 5.10 -3.93 3.39
C LEU A 133 6.14 -3.25 4.28
N ALA A 134 6.66 -3.92 5.29
CA ALA A 134 7.73 -3.40 6.13
C ALA A 134 9.01 -3.12 5.33
N ALA A 135 9.41 -4.03 4.43
CA ALA A 135 10.53 -3.83 3.53
C ALA A 135 10.33 -2.61 2.61
N LEU A 136 9.11 -2.42 2.09
CA LEU A 136 8.72 -1.25 1.29
C LEU A 136 8.85 0.05 2.09
N VAL A 137 8.35 0.09 3.33
CA VAL A 137 8.46 1.27 4.21
C VAL A 137 9.92 1.63 4.49
N VAL A 138 10.77 0.62 4.72
CA VAL A 138 12.22 0.82 4.92
C VAL A 138 12.88 1.33 3.64
N GLY A 139 12.57 0.73 2.48
CA GLY A 139 13.09 1.14 1.17
C GLY A 139 12.72 2.59 0.82
N LEU A 140 11.45 2.96 1.00
CA LEU A 140 10.97 4.34 0.83
C LEU A 140 11.65 5.31 1.80
N GLY A 141 11.93 4.87 3.04
CA GLY A 141 12.65 5.65 4.03
C GLY A 141 14.11 5.94 3.62
N ARG A 142 14.79 4.97 2.99
CA ARG A 142 16.14 5.15 2.45
C ARG A 142 16.13 6.13 1.28
N ALA A 143 15.26 5.91 0.29
CA ALA A 143 15.09 6.79 -0.86
C ALA A 143 14.77 8.25 -0.44
N GLN A 144 13.95 8.43 0.60
CA GLN A 144 13.64 9.75 1.14
C GLN A 144 14.87 10.44 1.77
N ARG A 145 15.72 9.70 2.47
CA ARG A 145 16.96 10.23 3.06
C ARG A 145 17.94 10.67 1.97
N GLU A 146 18.15 9.82 0.96
CA GLU A 146 19.03 10.11 -0.18
C GLU A 146 18.55 11.36 -0.93
N ALA A 147 17.28 11.44 -1.30
CA ALA A 147 16.71 12.61 -1.95
C ALA A 147 16.86 13.90 -1.09
N ARG A 148 16.75 13.78 0.23
CA ARG A 148 16.90 14.93 1.14
C ARG A 148 18.35 15.41 1.23
N THR A 149 19.31 14.50 1.24
CA THR A 149 20.74 14.85 1.26
C THR A 149 21.15 15.59 -0.02
N GLU A 150 20.63 15.15 -1.17
CA GLU A 150 20.87 15.82 -2.46
C GLU A 150 20.31 17.25 -2.47
N VAL A 151 19.07 17.45 -2.02
CA VAL A 151 18.44 18.79 -1.92
C VAL A 151 19.24 19.71 -1.01
N VAL A 152 19.74 19.21 0.13
CA VAL A 152 20.55 20.01 1.07
C VAL A 152 21.91 20.34 0.46
N HIS A 153 22.53 19.41 -0.26
CA HIS A 153 23.81 19.62 -0.93
C HIS A 153 23.71 20.71 -2.01
N ASP A 154 22.68 20.63 -2.86
CA ASP A 154 22.44 21.63 -3.92
C ASP A 154 22.20 23.04 -3.36
N ARG A 155 21.49 23.16 -2.22
CA ARG A 155 21.35 24.45 -1.54
C ARG A 155 22.68 25.03 -1.04
N ARG A 156 23.56 24.18 -0.50
CA ARG A 156 24.88 24.62 0.00
C ARG A 156 25.84 25.02 -1.12
N THR A 157 25.73 24.38 -2.27
CA THR A 157 26.60 24.66 -3.44
C THR A 157 26.10 25.82 -4.31
N GLY A 158 24.98 26.46 -3.94
CA GLY A 158 24.39 27.57 -4.70
C GLY A 158 23.81 27.17 -6.07
N ARG A 159 23.73 25.88 -6.36
CA ARG A 159 23.14 25.35 -7.60
C ARG A 159 21.61 25.27 -7.48
N VAL A 160 20.99 26.36 -7.02
CA VAL A 160 19.51 26.44 -7.03
C VAL A 160 19.06 26.53 -8.47
N PRO A 161 18.19 25.64 -8.97
CA PRO A 161 17.58 25.80 -10.28
C PRO A 161 16.76 27.10 -10.25
N GLN A 162 17.12 28.07 -11.10
CA GLN A 162 16.26 29.23 -11.30
C GLN A 162 14.92 28.75 -11.88
N PRO A 163 13.77 29.14 -11.30
CA PRO A 163 12.47 28.83 -11.87
C PRO A 163 12.39 29.44 -13.26
N ARG A 164 12.16 28.58 -14.27
CA ARG A 164 11.78 29.02 -15.61
C ARG A 164 10.27 29.28 -15.64
#